data_299591376b8b45738995835afd53d6b8
#
_entry.id   299591376b8b45738995835afd53d6b8
#
_cell.length_a   1.000
_cell.length_b   1.000
_cell.length_c   1.000
_cell.angle_alpha   90.00
_cell.angle_beta   90.00
_cell.angle_gamma   90.00
#
_symmetry.space_group_name_H-M   'P 1'
#
loop_
_entity.id
_entity.type
_entity.pdbx_description
1 polymer ?
#
loop_
_entity_poly.entity_id
_entity_poly.type
_entity_poly.pdbx_seq_one_letter_code
_entity_poly.pdbx_strand_id
1 'polypeptide(L)'
;MIPQETVQKILDTARIEEVIGDFVTLRRRGADLWACCPFHNEKTPSFHIIPSKGQYYCFGCHKGGSAVGFIMDYEHLSYVEALRYLAKKYNIEVVEKEETAEDIANRQRNESLLLVSEYAGDFFKEQLRSGEGRAVGLEYFHSRGLEDSTIEKYGLGWAPSSRHALTDAAKAAGYKDEYLLETGLCAAYDPDNRLRDRFYDRVVFPIHSVSGRVIAFGARTLRSKEEGKPYAKYVNSKESDIYVKNRSLYGIWFAKNEMARKDKCYLVEGYLDVLSMHQLGITNVVASSGTALTEGQIGLIKRFTQNVTIMYDGDSAGIHAALRGIDMFLREGMNVKVVLIPDGDDPDSYSRKHTLAEVEEFLAGAEMDFVDFKSSLLMKDTARDPLKRAEVINDIADTIADIPDAVKRSVYVDFLSDKFEIRRDVLDERISVMRSRRLIEEKKAADRERERRRNQEAARNDDTSDDAVAPVVQTDPAGSATGAPGRSGLDALVENLSLIHISEPTRPY
;
A
#
# COMPACT_ATOMS: atom_id res chain seq x y z
N MET A 1 -7.25 -21.97 -12.74
CA MET A 1 -6.07 -21.25 -12.12
C MET A 1 -5.17 -22.29 -11.46
N ILE A 2 -3.85 -22.20 -11.63
CA ILE A 2 -2.92 -23.14 -10.98
C ILE A 2 -2.91 -22.82 -9.47
N PRO A 3 -3.16 -23.82 -8.59
CA PRO A 3 -3.12 -23.63 -7.14
C PRO A 3 -1.77 -23.11 -6.68
N GLN A 4 -1.76 -22.23 -5.66
CA GLN A 4 -0.53 -21.57 -5.19
C GLN A 4 0.52 -22.57 -4.67
N GLU A 5 0.06 -23.68 -4.08
CA GLU A 5 0.93 -24.77 -3.65
C GLU A 5 1.64 -25.45 -4.84
N THR A 6 0.92 -25.66 -5.94
CA THR A 6 1.48 -26.20 -7.20
C THR A 6 2.45 -25.19 -7.84
N VAL A 7 2.11 -23.90 -7.82
CA VAL A 7 3.01 -22.82 -8.28
C VAL A 7 4.30 -22.83 -7.48
N GLN A 8 4.22 -22.89 -6.15
CA GLN A 8 5.40 -22.92 -5.28
C GLN A 8 6.24 -24.18 -5.57
N LYS A 9 5.62 -25.35 -5.72
CA LYS A 9 6.30 -26.59 -6.07
C LYS A 9 7.04 -26.50 -7.40
N ILE A 10 6.46 -25.85 -8.42
CA ILE A 10 7.11 -25.60 -9.72
C ILE A 10 8.32 -24.69 -9.53
N LEU A 11 8.17 -23.59 -8.79
CA LEU A 11 9.25 -22.62 -8.55
C LEU A 11 10.43 -23.24 -7.79
N ASP A 12 10.14 -24.06 -6.77
CA ASP A 12 11.14 -24.73 -5.94
C ASP A 12 11.87 -25.84 -6.69
N THR A 13 11.21 -26.47 -7.68
CA THR A 13 11.77 -27.56 -8.48
C THR A 13 12.56 -27.04 -9.69
N ALA A 14 12.15 -25.89 -10.26
CA ALA A 14 12.73 -25.35 -11.50
C ALA A 14 14.13 -24.78 -11.26
N ARG A 15 15.16 -25.62 -11.51
CA ARG A 15 16.56 -25.21 -11.43
C ARG A 15 16.94 -24.38 -12.65
N ILE A 16 17.42 -23.17 -12.40
CA ILE A 16 17.70 -22.20 -13.46
C ILE A 16 18.76 -22.71 -14.47
N GLU A 17 19.77 -23.41 -13.98
CA GLU A 17 20.82 -24.01 -14.83
C GLU A 17 20.30 -25.10 -15.75
N GLU A 18 19.32 -25.88 -15.31
CA GLU A 18 18.67 -26.92 -16.10
C GLU A 18 17.69 -26.32 -17.13
N VAL A 19 16.97 -25.27 -16.72
CA VAL A 19 16.02 -24.59 -17.62
C VAL A 19 16.73 -23.86 -18.74
N ILE A 20 17.77 -23.09 -18.42
CA ILE A 20 18.50 -22.31 -19.38
C ILE A 20 19.41 -23.23 -20.23
N GLY A 21 19.92 -24.33 -19.65
CA GLY A 21 20.75 -25.31 -20.32
C GLY A 21 20.08 -26.03 -21.52
N ASP A 22 18.73 -26.05 -21.57
CA ASP A 22 17.99 -26.58 -22.72
C ASP A 22 18.12 -25.68 -23.97
N PHE A 23 18.44 -24.41 -23.80
CA PHE A 23 18.39 -23.40 -24.86
C PHE A 23 19.80 -22.92 -25.27
N VAL A 24 20.75 -22.90 -24.30
CA VAL A 24 22.10 -22.40 -24.53
C VAL A 24 23.16 -23.30 -23.91
N THR A 25 24.32 -23.37 -24.53
CA THR A 25 25.45 -24.14 -23.99
C THR A 25 26.09 -23.39 -22.82
N LEU A 26 25.96 -23.93 -21.61
CA LEU A 26 26.50 -23.36 -20.38
C LEU A 26 27.98 -23.76 -20.20
N ARG A 27 28.79 -22.76 -19.78
CA ARG A 27 30.22 -22.98 -19.44
C ARG A 27 30.45 -22.59 -17.98
N ARG A 28 31.00 -23.48 -17.20
CA ARG A 28 31.27 -23.26 -15.78
C ARG A 28 32.45 -22.32 -15.56
N ARG A 29 32.29 -21.33 -14.70
CA ARG A 29 33.35 -20.45 -14.19
C ARG A 29 33.20 -20.30 -12.67
N GLY A 30 33.95 -21.08 -11.91
CA GLY A 30 33.81 -21.15 -10.45
C GLY A 30 32.48 -21.80 -10.02
N ALA A 31 31.72 -21.13 -9.19
CA ALA A 31 30.41 -21.58 -8.74
C ALA A 31 29.27 -21.25 -9.73
N ASP A 32 29.52 -20.37 -10.67
CA ASP A 32 28.54 -19.83 -11.61
C ASP A 32 28.68 -20.37 -13.01
N LEU A 33 27.66 -20.11 -13.85
CA LEU A 33 27.62 -20.55 -15.23
C LEU A 33 27.53 -19.35 -16.17
N TRP A 34 28.14 -19.48 -17.35
CA TRP A 34 28.20 -18.41 -18.35
C TRP A 34 27.83 -18.95 -19.72
N ALA A 35 27.17 -18.14 -20.54
CA ALA A 35 26.83 -18.44 -21.93
C ALA A 35 26.83 -17.16 -22.78
N CYS A 36 26.75 -17.33 -24.11
CA CYS A 36 26.30 -16.24 -24.97
C CYS A 36 24.81 -16.03 -24.76
N CYS A 37 24.40 -14.77 -24.72
CA CYS A 37 23.04 -14.40 -24.43
C CYS A 37 22.10 -14.82 -25.58
N PRO A 38 20.96 -15.47 -25.26
CA PRO A 38 19.96 -15.81 -26.27
C PRO A 38 19.09 -14.64 -26.71
N PHE A 39 19.14 -13.51 -26.01
CA PHE A 39 18.29 -12.34 -26.26
C PHE A 39 18.94 -11.26 -27.11
N HIS A 40 20.27 -11.34 -27.34
CA HIS A 40 20.97 -10.44 -28.24
C HIS A 40 22.17 -11.16 -28.88
N ASN A 41 22.63 -10.66 -30.02
CA ASN A 41 23.72 -11.28 -30.76
C ASN A 41 25.08 -10.87 -30.16
N GLU A 42 25.89 -11.85 -29.69
CA GLU A 42 27.23 -11.62 -29.15
C GLU A 42 28.18 -12.79 -29.44
N LYS A 43 29.47 -12.50 -29.45
CA LYS A 43 30.51 -13.52 -29.64
C LYS A 43 31.24 -13.91 -28.35
N THR A 44 31.17 -13.07 -27.34
CA THR A 44 31.80 -13.26 -26.02
C THR A 44 30.70 -13.47 -24.96
N PRO A 45 30.80 -14.54 -24.13
CA PRO A 45 29.78 -14.82 -23.13
C PRO A 45 29.61 -13.67 -22.11
N SER A 46 28.44 -13.02 -22.12
CA SER A 46 28.03 -12.00 -21.14
C SER A 46 26.80 -12.40 -20.34
N PHE A 47 26.23 -13.56 -20.63
CA PHE A 47 25.07 -14.10 -19.94
C PHE A 47 25.50 -14.92 -18.73
N HIS A 48 25.26 -14.39 -17.54
CA HIS A 48 25.68 -14.94 -16.26
C HIS A 48 24.51 -15.59 -15.53
N ILE A 49 24.66 -16.83 -15.12
CA ILE A 49 23.69 -17.60 -14.37
C ILE A 49 24.27 -17.91 -13.00
N ILE A 50 23.50 -17.63 -11.94
CA ILE A 50 23.85 -17.80 -10.54
C ILE A 50 22.93 -18.87 -9.94
N PRO A 51 23.30 -20.17 -9.99
CA PRO A 51 22.44 -21.26 -9.51
C PRO A 51 22.04 -21.11 -8.06
N SER A 52 22.95 -20.64 -7.20
CA SER A 52 22.69 -20.45 -5.76
C SER A 52 21.60 -19.41 -5.45
N LYS A 53 21.35 -18.48 -6.41
CA LYS A 53 20.29 -17.46 -6.30
C LYS A 53 19.07 -17.78 -7.16
N GLY A 54 19.14 -18.80 -8.03
CA GLY A 54 18.08 -19.10 -9.00
C GLY A 54 17.86 -17.96 -10.01
N GLN A 55 18.89 -17.18 -10.34
CA GLN A 55 18.80 -15.97 -11.16
C GLN A 55 19.81 -15.98 -12.31
N TYR A 56 19.46 -15.27 -13.38
CA TYR A 56 20.39 -14.93 -14.46
C TYR A 56 20.46 -13.42 -14.67
N TYR A 57 21.56 -12.96 -15.25
CA TYR A 57 21.73 -11.56 -15.66
C TYR A 57 22.67 -11.48 -16.87
N CYS A 58 22.30 -10.69 -17.87
CA CYS A 58 23.15 -10.42 -19.04
C CYS A 58 23.81 -9.06 -18.93
N PHE A 59 25.13 -9.02 -18.94
CA PHE A 59 25.89 -7.76 -18.89
C PHE A 59 25.89 -7.00 -20.23
N GLY A 60 25.44 -7.63 -21.33
CA GLY A 60 25.33 -6.99 -22.64
C GLY A 60 24.01 -6.25 -22.85
N CYS A 61 22.87 -6.93 -22.64
CA CYS A 61 21.54 -6.35 -22.86
C CYS A 61 20.78 -6.03 -21.58
N HIS A 62 21.37 -6.26 -20.40
CA HIS A 62 20.81 -5.98 -19.06
C HIS A 62 19.51 -6.73 -18.72
N LYS A 63 19.15 -7.76 -19.51
CA LYS A 63 18.05 -8.66 -19.15
C LYS A 63 18.47 -9.56 -17.99
N GLY A 64 17.57 -9.77 -17.05
CA GLY A 64 17.78 -10.65 -15.90
C GLY A 64 16.46 -11.13 -15.31
N GLY A 65 16.50 -12.25 -14.57
CA GLY A 65 15.30 -12.82 -13.98
C GLY A 65 15.49 -14.22 -13.40
N SER A 66 14.37 -14.87 -13.09
CA SER A 66 14.28 -16.25 -12.62
C SER A 66 14.12 -17.23 -13.79
N ALA A 67 14.09 -18.53 -13.51
CA ALA A 67 13.80 -19.58 -14.48
C ALA A 67 12.45 -19.36 -15.21
N VAL A 68 11.40 -18.95 -14.49
CA VAL A 68 10.10 -18.63 -15.09
C VAL A 68 10.21 -17.40 -15.99
N GLY A 69 10.85 -16.32 -15.49
CA GLY A 69 11.07 -15.10 -16.28
C GLY A 69 11.85 -15.37 -17.57
N PHE A 70 12.83 -16.27 -17.53
CA PHE A 70 13.56 -16.68 -18.72
C PHE A 70 12.65 -17.34 -19.76
N ILE A 71 11.80 -18.28 -19.35
CA ILE A 71 10.84 -18.95 -20.26
C ILE A 71 9.82 -17.98 -20.82
N MET A 72 9.31 -17.05 -19.99
CA MET A 72 8.40 -15.98 -20.46
C MET A 72 9.04 -15.13 -21.56
N ASP A 73 10.28 -14.71 -21.36
CA ASP A 73 11.00 -13.84 -22.30
C ASP A 73 11.47 -14.56 -23.56
N TYR A 74 11.91 -15.82 -23.41
CA TYR A 74 12.49 -16.59 -24.51
C TYR A 74 11.42 -17.21 -25.43
N GLU A 75 10.40 -17.83 -24.83
CA GLU A 75 9.30 -18.48 -25.55
C GLU A 75 8.11 -17.53 -25.79
N HIS A 76 8.18 -16.26 -25.35
CA HIS A 76 7.11 -15.27 -25.45
C HIS A 76 5.79 -15.74 -24.80
N LEU A 77 5.91 -16.47 -23.68
CA LEU A 77 4.78 -17.02 -22.94
C LEU A 77 4.30 -16.09 -21.83
N SER A 78 3.01 -16.16 -21.52
CA SER A 78 2.48 -15.58 -20.29
C SER A 78 3.00 -16.34 -19.06
N TYR A 79 2.92 -15.73 -17.88
CA TYR A 79 3.36 -16.35 -16.63
C TYR A 79 2.73 -17.73 -16.38
N VAL A 80 1.44 -17.88 -16.66
CA VAL A 80 0.71 -19.13 -16.48
C VAL A 80 1.17 -20.19 -17.47
N GLU A 81 1.42 -19.81 -18.72
CA GLU A 81 1.95 -20.71 -19.75
C GLU A 81 3.38 -21.15 -19.45
N ALA A 82 4.22 -20.23 -18.96
CA ALA A 82 5.58 -20.53 -18.51
C ALA A 82 5.58 -21.52 -17.33
N LEU A 83 4.66 -21.36 -16.37
CA LEU A 83 4.48 -22.32 -15.29
C LEU A 83 4.04 -23.70 -15.79
N ARG A 84 3.11 -23.78 -16.77
CA ARG A 84 2.70 -25.05 -17.39
C ARG A 84 3.87 -25.71 -18.14
N TYR A 85 4.68 -24.90 -18.85
CA TYR A 85 5.89 -25.37 -19.52
C TYR A 85 6.85 -26.03 -18.53
N LEU A 86 7.16 -25.35 -17.43
CA LEU A 86 8.04 -25.87 -16.38
C LEU A 86 7.43 -27.08 -15.65
N ALA A 87 6.15 -27.06 -15.36
CA ALA A 87 5.46 -28.19 -14.77
C ALA A 87 5.57 -29.44 -15.65
N LYS A 88 5.39 -29.29 -16.96
CA LYS A 88 5.58 -30.38 -17.94
C LYS A 88 7.02 -30.86 -17.98
N LYS A 89 8.01 -29.95 -17.98
CA LYS A 89 9.44 -30.31 -17.96
C LYS A 89 9.81 -31.15 -16.74
N TYR A 90 9.30 -30.78 -15.57
CA TYR A 90 9.61 -31.45 -14.30
C TYR A 90 8.59 -32.53 -13.89
N ASN A 91 7.68 -32.90 -14.80
CA ASN A 91 6.64 -33.89 -14.58
C ASN A 91 5.80 -33.62 -13.30
N ILE A 92 5.50 -32.34 -13.05
CA ILE A 92 4.63 -31.89 -11.97
C ILE A 92 3.19 -31.88 -12.50
N GLU A 93 2.33 -32.64 -11.86
CA GLU A 93 0.90 -32.65 -12.18
C GLU A 93 0.28 -31.29 -11.80
N VAL A 94 -0.30 -30.61 -12.79
CA VAL A 94 -1.03 -29.36 -12.59
C VAL A 94 -2.51 -29.69 -12.52
N VAL A 95 -3.02 -29.92 -11.32
CA VAL A 95 -4.46 -30.01 -11.11
C VAL A 95 -5.00 -28.58 -11.15
N GLU A 96 -5.46 -28.15 -12.32
CA GLU A 96 -6.14 -26.86 -12.46
C GLU A 96 -7.52 -27.00 -11.79
N LYS A 97 -7.79 -26.17 -10.78
CA LYS A 97 -9.17 -25.94 -10.37
C LYS A 97 -9.90 -25.38 -11.59
N GLU A 98 -10.91 -26.09 -12.06
CA GLU A 98 -11.87 -25.52 -13.01
C GLU A 98 -12.36 -24.20 -12.41
N GLU A 99 -12.23 -23.11 -13.18
CA GLU A 99 -12.78 -21.82 -12.76
C GLU A 99 -14.28 -22.00 -12.59
N THR A 100 -14.78 -21.69 -11.41
CA THR A 100 -16.23 -21.71 -11.19
C THR A 100 -16.89 -20.60 -12.02
N ALA A 101 -18.17 -20.72 -12.32
CA ALA A 101 -18.91 -19.64 -12.97
C ALA A 101 -18.81 -18.32 -12.18
N GLU A 102 -18.69 -18.41 -10.86
CA GLU A 102 -18.48 -17.27 -9.97
C GLU A 102 -17.08 -16.64 -10.16
N ASP A 103 -16.02 -17.44 -10.26
CA ASP A 103 -14.65 -16.94 -10.53
C ASP A 103 -14.58 -16.19 -11.87
N ILE A 104 -15.25 -16.74 -12.90
CA ILE A 104 -15.33 -16.11 -14.23
C ILE A 104 -16.10 -14.78 -14.13
N ALA A 105 -17.24 -14.76 -13.44
CA ALA A 105 -18.06 -13.57 -13.26
C ALA A 105 -17.28 -12.47 -12.49
N ASN A 106 -16.59 -12.83 -11.41
CA ASN A 106 -15.77 -11.91 -10.61
C ASN A 106 -14.61 -11.34 -11.44
N ARG A 107 -13.95 -12.16 -12.26
CA ARG A 107 -12.90 -11.69 -13.16
C ARG A 107 -13.43 -10.70 -14.21
N GLN A 108 -14.57 -11.00 -14.82
CA GLN A 108 -15.21 -10.10 -15.81
C GLN A 108 -15.67 -8.80 -15.17
N ARG A 109 -16.20 -8.87 -13.94
CA ARG A 109 -16.58 -7.69 -13.15
C ARG A 109 -15.36 -6.81 -12.87
N ASN A 110 -14.29 -7.38 -12.35
CA ASN A 110 -13.04 -6.64 -12.07
C ASN A 110 -12.46 -5.98 -13.32
N GLU A 111 -12.50 -6.67 -14.48
CA GLU A 111 -12.07 -6.07 -15.74
C GLU A 111 -12.97 -4.90 -16.15
N SER A 112 -14.30 -5.01 -15.95
CA SER A 112 -15.23 -3.90 -16.20
C SER A 112 -14.97 -2.69 -15.30
N LEU A 113 -14.63 -2.92 -14.01
CA LEU A 113 -14.23 -1.86 -13.08
C LEU A 113 -12.93 -1.18 -13.50
N LEU A 114 -11.96 -1.94 -13.99
CA LEU A 114 -10.70 -1.41 -14.52
C LEU A 114 -10.93 -0.56 -15.77
N LEU A 115 -11.73 -1.06 -16.71
CA LEU A 115 -12.06 -0.32 -17.96
C LEU A 115 -12.77 1.01 -17.68
N VAL A 116 -13.73 1.05 -16.76
CA VAL A 116 -14.40 2.31 -16.40
C VAL A 116 -13.48 3.28 -15.67
N SER A 117 -12.53 2.76 -14.87
CA SER A 117 -11.52 3.60 -14.21
C SER A 117 -10.52 4.17 -15.20
N GLU A 118 -10.08 3.41 -16.18
CA GLU A 118 -9.21 3.89 -17.28
C GLU A 118 -9.91 4.95 -18.10
N TYR A 119 -11.18 4.70 -18.49
CA TYR A 119 -12.00 5.69 -19.19
C TYR A 119 -12.10 7.01 -18.40
N ALA A 120 -12.35 6.94 -17.08
CA ALA A 120 -12.40 8.12 -16.25
C ALA A 120 -11.04 8.85 -16.19
N GLY A 121 -9.93 8.12 -16.17
CA GLY A 121 -8.58 8.70 -16.26
C GLY A 121 -8.37 9.47 -17.54
N ASP A 122 -8.71 8.87 -18.69
CA ASP A 122 -8.61 9.52 -20.00
C ASP A 122 -9.54 10.74 -20.09
N PHE A 123 -10.77 10.62 -19.59
CA PHE A 123 -11.71 11.74 -19.51
C PHE A 123 -11.13 12.92 -18.74
N PHE A 124 -10.62 12.71 -17.52
CA PHE A 124 -10.04 13.81 -16.71
C PHE A 124 -8.79 14.41 -17.36
N LYS A 125 -7.98 13.60 -18.04
CA LYS A 125 -6.81 14.06 -18.79
C LYS A 125 -7.20 14.95 -19.98
N GLU A 126 -8.25 14.58 -20.72
CA GLU A 126 -8.80 15.40 -21.80
C GLU A 126 -9.39 16.70 -21.26
N GLN A 127 -10.16 16.63 -20.17
CA GLN A 127 -10.74 17.81 -19.53
C GLN A 127 -9.66 18.81 -19.06
N LEU A 128 -8.49 18.33 -18.60
CA LEU A 128 -7.38 19.20 -18.20
C LEU A 128 -6.88 20.10 -19.36
N ARG A 129 -7.00 19.62 -20.60
CA ARG A 129 -6.51 20.33 -21.80
C ARG A 129 -7.55 21.22 -22.45
N SER A 130 -8.79 21.18 -22.00
CA SER A 130 -9.92 21.91 -22.55
C SER A 130 -10.42 23.00 -21.60
N GLY A 131 -10.99 24.07 -22.16
CA GLY A 131 -11.78 25.09 -21.46
C GLY A 131 -11.34 25.44 -20.05
N GLU A 132 -12.20 25.11 -19.06
CA GLU A 132 -11.99 25.34 -17.64
C GLU A 132 -10.73 24.62 -17.10
N GLY A 133 -10.52 23.37 -17.52
CA GLY A 133 -9.39 22.57 -17.08
C GLY A 133 -8.06 23.20 -17.44
N ARG A 134 -7.93 23.77 -18.64
CA ARG A 134 -6.72 24.47 -19.07
C ARG A 134 -6.48 25.75 -18.27
N ALA A 135 -7.54 26.53 -18.06
CA ALA A 135 -7.44 27.82 -17.38
C ALA A 135 -7.19 27.69 -15.87
N VAL A 136 -7.64 26.60 -15.24
CA VAL A 136 -7.60 26.44 -13.78
C VAL A 136 -6.72 25.26 -13.37
N GLY A 137 -6.99 24.07 -13.90
CA GLY A 137 -6.31 22.83 -13.51
C GLY A 137 -4.86 22.77 -13.99
N LEU A 138 -4.63 23.04 -15.29
CA LEU A 138 -3.29 23.02 -15.87
C LEU A 138 -2.42 24.14 -15.31
N GLU A 139 -2.98 25.36 -15.17
CA GLU A 139 -2.30 26.49 -14.55
C GLU A 139 -1.90 26.19 -13.10
N TYR A 140 -2.77 25.51 -12.35
CA TYR A 140 -2.42 25.03 -11.02
C TYR A 140 -1.19 24.10 -11.02
N PHE A 141 -1.13 23.12 -11.92
CA PHE A 141 0.02 22.22 -11.99
C PHE A 141 1.31 22.96 -12.37
N HIS A 142 1.23 23.90 -13.34
CA HIS A 142 2.36 24.74 -13.70
C HIS A 142 2.79 25.66 -12.56
N SER A 143 1.85 26.26 -11.81
CA SER A 143 2.17 27.08 -10.63
C SER A 143 2.84 26.27 -9.51
N ARG A 144 2.63 24.94 -9.49
CA ARG A 144 3.34 23.99 -8.62
C ARG A 144 4.67 23.52 -9.21
N GLY A 145 5.09 24.08 -10.36
CA GLY A 145 6.37 23.76 -11.00
C GLY A 145 6.37 22.43 -11.76
N LEU A 146 5.21 21.83 -12.01
CA LEU A 146 5.14 20.58 -12.78
C LEU A 146 5.22 20.88 -14.28
N GLU A 147 6.07 20.13 -14.97
CA GLU A 147 6.24 20.17 -16.42
C GLU A 147 5.18 19.34 -17.14
N ASP A 148 4.88 19.68 -18.39
CA ASP A 148 3.94 18.93 -19.24
C ASP A 148 4.31 17.46 -19.38
N SER A 149 5.59 17.14 -19.42
CA SER A 149 6.12 15.77 -19.44
C SER A 149 5.71 14.95 -18.22
N THR A 150 5.75 15.55 -17.03
CA THR A 150 5.32 14.92 -15.77
C THR A 150 3.80 14.81 -15.71
N ILE A 151 3.07 15.87 -16.10
CA ILE A 151 1.61 15.89 -16.16
C ILE A 151 1.10 14.78 -17.06
N GLU A 152 1.70 14.62 -18.24
CA GLU A 152 1.35 13.57 -19.21
C GLU A 152 1.69 12.17 -18.71
N LYS A 153 2.91 11.99 -18.20
CA LYS A 153 3.42 10.70 -17.69
C LYS A 153 2.53 10.13 -16.59
N TYR A 154 2.04 10.98 -15.68
CA TYR A 154 1.21 10.58 -14.57
C TYR A 154 -0.29 10.58 -14.88
N GLY A 155 -0.67 11.09 -16.07
CA GLY A 155 -2.07 11.20 -16.48
C GLY A 155 -2.87 12.16 -15.62
N LEU A 156 -2.25 13.24 -15.14
CA LEU A 156 -2.93 14.22 -14.28
C LEU A 156 -4.12 14.83 -15.01
N GLY A 157 -5.20 15.13 -14.28
CA GLY A 157 -6.45 15.52 -14.88
C GLY A 157 -7.18 16.66 -14.18
N TRP A 158 -8.29 17.04 -14.77
CA TRP A 158 -9.25 17.99 -14.24
C TRP A 158 -10.64 17.39 -14.19
N ALA A 159 -11.30 17.43 -13.05
CA ALA A 159 -12.70 17.12 -12.89
C ALA A 159 -13.51 18.42 -13.03
N PRO A 160 -14.34 18.55 -14.08
CA PRO A 160 -15.10 19.77 -14.35
C PRO A 160 -16.00 20.20 -13.19
N SER A 161 -16.43 21.48 -13.20
CA SER A 161 -17.32 22.02 -12.16
C SER A 161 -18.73 21.43 -12.21
N SER A 162 -19.15 20.87 -13.35
CA SER A 162 -20.41 20.10 -13.49
C SER A 162 -20.34 18.80 -12.66
N ARG A 163 -21.41 18.55 -11.91
CA ARG A 163 -21.54 17.34 -11.08
C ARG A 163 -22.00 16.09 -11.83
N HIS A 164 -22.08 16.16 -13.15
CA HIS A 164 -22.57 15.08 -14.00
C HIS A 164 -21.69 14.86 -15.24
N ALA A 165 -20.60 15.61 -15.38
CA ALA A 165 -19.78 15.62 -16.60
C ALA A 165 -19.21 14.22 -16.91
N LEU A 166 -18.59 13.56 -15.95
CA LEU A 166 -18.06 12.20 -16.10
C LEU A 166 -19.19 11.18 -16.24
N THR A 167 -20.22 11.26 -15.37
CA THR A 167 -21.34 10.31 -15.39
C THR A 167 -22.06 10.33 -16.74
N ASP A 168 -22.39 11.52 -17.28
CA ASP A 168 -23.08 11.64 -18.56
C ASP A 168 -22.20 11.16 -19.73
N ALA A 169 -20.90 11.47 -19.72
CA ALA A 169 -19.94 11.01 -20.74
C ALA A 169 -19.76 9.49 -20.70
N ALA A 170 -19.60 8.89 -19.52
CA ALA A 170 -19.43 7.45 -19.37
C ALA A 170 -20.68 6.67 -19.81
N LYS A 171 -21.88 7.17 -19.48
CA LYS A 171 -23.15 6.60 -19.96
C LYS A 171 -23.28 6.69 -21.47
N ALA A 172 -22.92 7.82 -22.07
CA ALA A 172 -22.91 7.99 -23.52
C ALA A 172 -21.92 7.02 -24.20
N ALA A 173 -20.80 6.68 -23.54
CA ALA A 173 -19.83 5.69 -23.99
C ALA A 173 -20.26 4.23 -23.72
N GLY A 174 -21.44 4.01 -23.11
CA GLY A 174 -22.01 2.69 -22.87
C GLY A 174 -21.63 2.00 -21.56
N TYR A 175 -20.96 2.71 -20.63
CA TYR A 175 -20.65 2.17 -19.32
C TYR A 175 -21.89 2.13 -18.43
N LYS A 176 -22.01 1.04 -17.63
CA LYS A 176 -23.15 0.84 -16.76
C LYS A 176 -23.00 1.60 -15.44
N ASP A 177 -24.13 2.06 -14.91
CA ASP A 177 -24.22 2.80 -13.64
C ASP A 177 -23.62 2.01 -12.46
N GLU A 178 -23.80 0.67 -12.45
CA GLU A 178 -23.27 -0.21 -11.39
C GLU A 178 -21.75 -0.09 -11.23
N TYR A 179 -20.99 -0.04 -12.34
CA TYR A 179 -19.53 0.07 -12.30
C TYR A 179 -19.06 1.46 -11.89
N LEU A 180 -19.79 2.51 -12.26
CA LEU A 180 -19.53 3.89 -11.84
C LEU A 180 -19.75 4.06 -10.32
N LEU A 181 -20.78 3.41 -9.77
CA LEU A 181 -21.08 3.42 -8.34
C LEU A 181 -20.05 2.61 -7.54
N GLU A 182 -19.68 1.44 -8.04
CA GLU A 182 -18.78 0.52 -7.36
C GLU A 182 -17.35 1.06 -7.29
N THR A 183 -16.85 1.64 -8.38
CA THR A 183 -15.55 2.32 -8.39
C THR A 183 -15.57 3.63 -7.58
N GLY A 184 -16.74 4.08 -7.15
CA GLY A 184 -16.91 5.34 -6.41
C GLY A 184 -16.60 6.57 -7.26
N LEU A 185 -16.66 6.47 -8.60
CA LEU A 185 -16.58 7.61 -9.52
C LEU A 185 -17.80 8.50 -9.42
N CYS A 186 -18.95 7.91 -9.13
CA CYS A 186 -20.17 8.63 -8.81
C CYS A 186 -20.85 8.10 -7.55
N ALA A 187 -21.88 8.79 -7.11
CA ALA A 187 -22.75 8.37 -6.01
C ALA A 187 -24.21 8.75 -6.33
N ALA A 188 -25.15 7.95 -5.82
CA ALA A 188 -26.56 8.29 -5.85
C ALA A 188 -26.88 9.30 -4.73
N TYR A 189 -27.66 10.32 -5.02
CA TYR A 189 -28.12 11.31 -4.05
C TYR A 189 -29.65 11.38 -4.04
N ASP A 190 -30.22 11.28 -2.83
CA ASP A 190 -31.64 11.54 -2.62
C ASP A 190 -31.98 13.04 -2.86
N PRO A 191 -33.20 13.37 -3.35
CA PRO A 191 -34.35 12.50 -3.54
C PRO A 191 -34.46 11.84 -4.93
N ASP A 192 -33.62 12.22 -5.90
CA ASP A 192 -33.86 11.91 -7.32
C ASP A 192 -33.20 10.61 -7.77
N ASN A 193 -32.45 9.95 -6.91
CA ASN A 193 -31.58 8.78 -7.21
C ASN A 193 -30.70 8.98 -8.47
N ARG A 194 -30.49 10.24 -8.87
CA ARG A 194 -29.63 10.61 -10.01
C ARG A 194 -28.17 10.51 -9.58
N LEU A 195 -27.37 9.85 -10.42
CA LEU A 195 -25.94 9.74 -10.19
C LEU A 195 -25.27 11.10 -10.33
N ARG A 196 -24.39 11.41 -9.40
CA ARG A 196 -23.56 12.61 -9.40
C ARG A 196 -22.10 12.24 -9.27
N ASP A 197 -21.25 12.94 -10.00
CA ASP A 197 -19.80 12.76 -9.96
C ASP A 197 -19.27 13.01 -8.54
N ARG A 198 -18.45 12.10 -8.06
CA ARG A 198 -17.73 12.25 -6.78
C ARG A 198 -16.64 13.31 -6.88
N PHE A 199 -15.98 13.34 -8.02
CA PHE A 199 -14.94 14.31 -8.33
C PHE A 199 -15.52 15.40 -9.21
N TYR A 200 -15.51 16.64 -8.73
CA TYR A 200 -15.94 17.82 -9.46
C TYR A 200 -15.18 19.04 -8.94
N ASP A 201 -14.84 19.96 -9.83
CA ASP A 201 -14.10 21.18 -9.54
C ASP A 201 -12.81 20.91 -8.77
N ARG A 202 -12.00 19.97 -9.31
CA ARG A 202 -10.78 19.47 -8.66
C ARG A 202 -9.72 19.09 -9.68
N VAL A 203 -8.45 19.31 -9.33
CA VAL A 203 -7.34 18.61 -9.99
C VAL A 203 -7.32 17.15 -9.54
N VAL A 204 -7.00 16.25 -10.48
CA VAL A 204 -7.12 14.80 -10.29
C VAL A 204 -5.76 14.13 -10.46
N PHE A 205 -5.47 13.19 -9.56
CA PHE A 205 -4.26 12.37 -9.52
C PHE A 205 -4.67 10.91 -9.67
N PRO A 206 -4.44 10.26 -10.83
CA PRO A 206 -4.73 8.86 -11.00
C PRO A 206 -3.83 7.99 -10.12
N ILE A 207 -4.40 7.00 -9.46
CA ILE A 207 -3.70 6.01 -8.65
C ILE A 207 -3.55 4.74 -9.48
N HIS A 208 -2.31 4.30 -9.69
CA HIS A 208 -2.00 3.14 -10.51
C HIS A 208 -1.75 1.90 -9.65
N SER A 209 -2.20 0.75 -10.13
CA SER A 209 -1.81 -0.56 -9.60
C SER A 209 -0.31 -0.81 -9.85
N VAL A 210 0.23 -1.88 -9.26
CA VAL A 210 1.61 -2.34 -9.53
C VAL A 210 1.81 -2.72 -11.01
N SER A 211 0.73 -3.10 -11.72
CA SER A 211 0.76 -3.42 -13.16
C SER A 211 0.57 -2.21 -14.07
N GLY A 212 0.33 -1.02 -13.52
CA GLY A 212 0.19 0.24 -14.28
C GLY A 212 -1.24 0.58 -14.70
N ARG A 213 -2.25 -0.23 -14.32
CA ARG A 213 -3.67 0.06 -14.57
C ARG A 213 -4.16 1.16 -13.61
N VAL A 214 -4.99 2.07 -14.07
CA VAL A 214 -5.66 3.06 -13.22
C VAL A 214 -6.72 2.36 -12.38
N ILE A 215 -6.59 2.42 -11.05
CA ILE A 215 -7.49 1.72 -10.11
C ILE A 215 -8.31 2.67 -9.24
N ALA A 216 -7.89 3.92 -9.11
CA ALA A 216 -8.53 4.91 -8.25
C ALA A 216 -8.02 6.32 -8.58
N PHE A 217 -8.58 7.32 -7.88
CA PHE A 217 -8.20 8.72 -8.01
C PHE A 217 -8.09 9.38 -6.65
N GLY A 218 -7.08 10.25 -6.52
CA GLY A 218 -7.06 11.33 -5.56
C GLY A 218 -7.45 12.62 -6.24
N ALA A 219 -8.12 13.53 -5.55
CA ALA A 219 -8.48 14.82 -6.12
C ALA A 219 -8.40 15.95 -5.09
N ARG A 220 -7.84 17.09 -5.52
CA ARG A 220 -7.68 18.29 -4.68
C ARG A 220 -8.54 19.43 -5.18
N THR A 221 -9.31 20.06 -4.27
CA THR A 221 -10.00 21.30 -4.59
C THR A 221 -9.04 22.48 -4.58
N LEU A 222 -9.25 23.42 -5.50
CA LEU A 222 -8.52 24.68 -5.56
C LEU A 222 -9.28 25.82 -4.88
N ARG A 223 -10.52 25.57 -4.45
CA ARG A 223 -11.33 26.55 -3.70
C ARG A 223 -10.76 26.79 -2.32
N SER A 224 -10.95 28.01 -1.82
CA SER A 224 -10.66 28.36 -0.44
C SER A 224 -11.68 27.73 0.51
N LYS A 225 -11.30 27.51 1.76
CA LYS A 225 -12.23 27.08 2.81
C LYS A 225 -13.24 28.21 3.07
N GLU A 226 -14.53 27.92 2.88
CA GLU A 226 -15.62 28.83 3.24
C GLU A 226 -16.12 28.50 4.65
N GLU A 227 -16.36 29.54 5.46
CA GLU A 227 -16.85 29.38 6.84
C GLU A 227 -18.23 28.74 6.84
N GLY A 228 -18.46 27.76 7.72
CA GLY A 228 -19.74 27.05 7.82
C GLY A 228 -20.04 26.01 6.74
N LYS A 229 -19.14 25.80 5.76
CA LYS A 229 -19.33 24.76 4.75
C LYS A 229 -18.34 23.59 4.91
N PRO A 230 -18.77 22.35 4.63
CA PRO A 230 -17.86 21.20 4.61
C PRO A 230 -16.71 21.44 3.63
N TYR A 231 -15.46 21.32 4.12
CA TYR A 231 -14.26 21.50 3.31
C TYR A 231 -13.36 20.27 3.40
N ALA A 232 -13.25 19.56 2.29
CA ALA A 232 -12.27 18.49 2.13
C ALA A 232 -11.27 18.90 1.05
N LYS A 233 -10.08 19.36 1.47
CA LYS A 233 -9.00 19.77 0.55
C LYS A 233 -8.65 18.64 -0.42
N TYR A 234 -8.53 17.41 0.07
CA TYR A 234 -8.34 16.20 -0.71
C TYR A 234 -9.50 15.23 -0.53
N VAL A 235 -9.86 14.55 -1.61
CA VAL A 235 -10.85 13.47 -1.64
C VAL A 235 -10.26 12.33 -2.44
N ASN A 236 -10.31 11.11 -1.91
CA ASN A 236 -9.87 9.89 -2.60
C ASN A 236 -11.07 9.04 -3.00
N SER A 237 -10.89 8.14 -3.99
CA SER A 237 -11.86 7.10 -4.32
C SER A 237 -12.26 6.30 -3.07
N LYS A 238 -13.47 5.76 -3.09
CA LYS A 238 -13.88 4.71 -2.13
C LYS A 238 -13.10 3.42 -2.43
N GLU A 239 -13.02 2.54 -1.45
CA GLU A 239 -12.55 1.17 -1.68
C GLU A 239 -13.49 0.42 -2.60
N SER A 240 -12.93 -0.45 -3.43
CA SER A 240 -13.62 -1.31 -4.37
C SER A 240 -12.83 -2.60 -4.57
N ASP A 241 -13.35 -3.54 -5.35
CA ASP A 241 -12.65 -4.79 -5.64
C ASP A 241 -11.30 -4.57 -6.35
N ILE A 242 -11.14 -3.45 -7.08
CA ILE A 242 -9.89 -3.09 -7.75
C ILE A 242 -9.00 -2.12 -6.96
N TYR A 243 -9.52 -1.49 -5.92
CA TYR A 243 -8.81 -0.49 -5.11
C TYR A 243 -8.96 -0.72 -3.63
N VAL A 244 -7.91 -1.22 -3.01
CA VAL A 244 -7.81 -1.42 -1.56
C VAL A 244 -6.78 -0.42 -1.02
N LYS A 245 -7.26 0.64 -0.36
CA LYS A 245 -6.45 1.79 0.06
C LYS A 245 -5.28 1.40 0.96
N ASN A 246 -5.49 0.45 1.85
CA ASN A 246 -4.47 -0.03 2.78
C ASN A 246 -3.39 -0.92 2.11
N ARG A 247 -3.48 -1.19 0.80
CA ARG A 247 -2.51 -1.96 0.00
C ARG A 247 -2.06 -1.20 -1.25
N SER A 248 -2.35 0.09 -1.32
CA SER A 248 -2.03 0.92 -2.47
C SER A 248 -1.09 2.05 -2.06
N LEU A 249 -0.11 2.35 -2.93
CA LEU A 249 0.82 3.47 -2.78
C LEU A 249 0.81 4.29 -4.06
N TYR A 250 0.73 5.61 -3.93
CA TYR A 250 0.86 6.49 -5.08
C TYR A 250 2.30 6.46 -5.63
N GLY A 251 2.44 6.46 -6.92
CA GLY A 251 3.74 6.42 -7.58
C GLY A 251 4.35 5.02 -7.73
N ILE A 252 3.80 3.96 -7.12
CA ILE A 252 4.40 2.62 -7.08
C ILE A 252 4.72 2.04 -8.47
N TRP A 253 3.84 2.24 -9.47
CA TRP A 253 4.08 1.81 -10.85
C TRP A 253 5.36 2.39 -11.42
N PHE A 254 5.57 3.68 -11.20
CA PHE A 254 6.72 4.42 -11.72
C PHE A 254 8.00 4.17 -10.90
N ALA A 255 7.85 3.88 -9.60
CA ALA A 255 8.95 3.75 -8.64
C ALA A 255 9.54 2.34 -8.55
N LYS A 256 8.74 1.30 -8.74
CA LYS A 256 9.08 -0.10 -8.40
C LYS A 256 10.41 -0.60 -8.96
N ASN A 257 10.70 -0.29 -10.21
CA ASN A 257 11.94 -0.74 -10.86
C ASN A 257 13.16 -0.04 -10.28
N GLU A 258 13.04 1.26 -10.01
CA GLU A 258 14.12 2.04 -9.42
C GLU A 258 14.33 1.71 -7.94
N MET A 259 13.24 1.40 -7.21
CA MET A 259 13.32 0.88 -5.84
C MET A 259 14.15 -0.41 -5.80
N ALA A 260 13.87 -1.35 -6.70
CA ALA A 260 14.63 -2.60 -6.79
C ALA A 260 16.08 -2.37 -7.24
N ARG A 261 16.31 -1.46 -8.20
CA ARG A 261 17.64 -1.16 -8.75
C ARG A 261 18.56 -0.48 -7.74
N LYS A 262 18.02 0.51 -6.99
CA LYS A 262 18.75 1.26 -5.96
C LYS A 262 18.74 0.55 -4.60
N ASP A 263 17.98 -0.54 -4.47
CA ASP A 263 17.66 -1.22 -3.22
C ASP A 263 17.23 -0.23 -2.12
N LYS A 264 16.36 0.73 -2.49
CA LYS A 264 15.95 1.82 -1.62
C LYS A 264 14.61 2.42 -2.04
N CYS A 265 13.74 2.67 -1.06
CA CYS A 265 12.49 3.39 -1.21
C CYS A 265 12.48 4.66 -0.37
N TYR A 266 12.08 5.78 -0.94
CA TYR A 266 11.68 6.97 -0.21
C TYR A 266 10.18 6.98 -0.03
N LEU A 267 9.70 7.13 1.21
CA LEU A 267 8.29 7.25 1.55
C LEU A 267 7.97 8.69 1.93
N VAL A 268 7.04 9.31 1.20
CA VAL A 268 6.53 10.66 1.44
C VAL A 268 5.04 10.64 1.74
N GLU A 269 4.44 11.81 2.05
CA GLU A 269 3.03 11.89 2.44
C GLU A 269 2.08 12.08 1.25
N GLY A 270 2.40 12.96 0.31
CA GLY A 270 1.46 13.48 -0.67
C GLY A 270 1.75 13.16 -2.13
N TYR A 271 0.77 13.47 -2.96
CA TYR A 271 0.84 13.30 -4.41
C TYR A 271 1.93 14.19 -5.04
N LEU A 272 1.97 15.47 -4.62
CA LEU A 272 2.89 16.46 -5.19
C LEU A 272 4.34 16.14 -4.83
N ASP A 273 4.59 15.60 -3.62
CA ASP A 273 5.93 15.20 -3.20
C ASP A 273 6.52 14.15 -4.14
N VAL A 274 5.69 13.13 -4.49
CA VAL A 274 6.10 12.11 -5.47
C VAL A 274 6.37 12.73 -6.83
N LEU A 275 5.46 13.59 -7.31
CA LEU A 275 5.57 14.18 -8.64
C LEU A 275 6.81 15.05 -8.79
N SER A 276 7.06 15.94 -7.81
CA SER A 276 8.20 16.86 -7.83
C SER A 276 9.54 16.13 -7.70
N MET A 277 9.62 15.13 -6.80
CA MET A 277 10.81 14.30 -6.66
C MET A 277 11.09 13.48 -7.93
N HIS A 278 10.05 12.86 -8.53
CA HIS A 278 10.21 12.12 -9.78
C HIS A 278 10.60 13.01 -10.97
N GLN A 279 10.04 14.22 -11.03
CA GLN A 279 10.42 15.20 -12.05
C GLN A 279 11.88 15.62 -11.91
N LEU A 280 12.35 15.81 -10.70
CA LEU A 280 13.74 16.12 -10.41
C LEU A 280 14.71 14.98 -10.79
N GLY A 281 14.23 13.73 -10.85
CA GLY A 281 15.01 12.53 -11.21
C GLY A 281 15.14 11.49 -10.09
N ILE A 282 14.61 11.75 -8.90
CA ILE A 282 14.58 10.80 -7.78
C ILE A 282 13.31 9.98 -7.88
N THR A 283 13.35 8.87 -8.63
CA THR A 283 12.15 8.13 -9.04
C THR A 283 11.79 6.92 -8.17
N ASN A 284 12.57 6.60 -7.14
CA ASN A 284 12.25 5.56 -6.15
C ASN A 284 11.45 6.10 -4.95
N VAL A 285 10.49 7.00 -5.22
CA VAL A 285 9.63 7.67 -4.24
C VAL A 285 8.20 7.22 -4.38
N VAL A 286 7.53 6.94 -3.25
CA VAL A 286 6.10 6.58 -3.18
C VAL A 286 5.42 7.33 -2.03
N ALA A 287 4.08 7.49 -2.10
CA ALA A 287 3.33 8.13 -1.03
C ALA A 287 2.20 7.26 -0.50
N SER A 288 1.91 7.41 0.81
CA SER A 288 0.74 6.82 1.48
C SER A 288 -0.58 7.54 1.14
N SER A 289 -0.48 8.78 0.59
CA SER A 289 -1.58 9.56 0.00
C SER A 289 -2.74 9.88 0.95
N GLY A 290 -2.43 10.51 2.07
CA GLY A 290 -3.44 11.03 3.01
C GLY A 290 -4.09 9.95 3.86
N THR A 291 -3.39 8.85 4.11
CA THR A 291 -3.73 7.84 5.11
C THR A 291 -2.55 7.59 6.03
N ALA A 292 -2.82 7.21 7.26
CA ALA A 292 -1.79 6.60 8.08
C ALA A 292 -1.21 5.39 7.35
N LEU A 293 0.10 5.19 7.46
CA LEU A 293 0.81 4.03 6.91
C LEU A 293 0.20 2.73 7.44
N THR A 294 0.14 1.71 6.60
CA THR A 294 -0.46 0.41 6.92
C THR A 294 0.51 -0.74 6.64
N GLU A 295 0.29 -1.89 7.30
CA GLU A 295 1.07 -3.12 7.05
C GLU A 295 0.99 -3.58 5.59
N GLY A 296 -0.18 -3.42 4.95
CA GLY A 296 -0.35 -3.75 3.54
C GLY A 296 0.51 -2.89 2.60
N GLN A 297 0.68 -1.60 2.90
CA GLN A 297 1.57 -0.69 2.17
C GLN A 297 3.05 -1.02 2.42
N ILE A 298 3.41 -1.35 3.65
CA ILE A 298 4.76 -1.82 3.99
C ILE A 298 5.08 -3.12 3.26
N GLY A 299 4.16 -4.09 3.28
CA GLY A 299 4.29 -5.33 2.53
C GLY A 299 4.46 -5.11 1.02
N LEU A 300 3.83 -4.06 0.48
CA LEU A 300 4.02 -3.68 -0.93
C LEU A 300 5.43 -3.13 -1.21
N ILE A 301 5.98 -2.26 -0.35
CA ILE A 301 7.37 -1.76 -0.46
C ILE A 301 8.36 -2.92 -0.33
N LYS A 302 8.16 -3.80 0.64
CA LYS A 302 9.01 -4.95 0.96
C LYS A 302 9.20 -5.93 -0.21
N ARG A 303 8.27 -5.95 -1.17
CA ARG A 303 8.41 -6.74 -2.41
C ARG A 303 9.54 -6.26 -3.31
N PHE A 304 9.98 -5.02 -3.19
CA PHE A 304 10.96 -4.39 -4.08
C PHE A 304 12.27 -4.04 -3.37
N THR A 305 12.25 -3.73 -2.09
CA THR A 305 13.44 -3.42 -1.28
C THR A 305 13.21 -3.65 0.20
N GLN A 306 14.28 -3.93 0.93
CA GLN A 306 14.26 -4.00 2.40
C GLN A 306 14.60 -2.65 3.06
N ASN A 307 14.98 -1.63 2.29
CA ASN A 307 15.48 -0.36 2.79
C ASN A 307 14.48 0.76 2.50
N VAL A 308 14.02 1.45 3.54
CA VAL A 308 13.11 2.59 3.43
C VAL A 308 13.69 3.80 4.12
N THR A 309 13.56 4.96 3.48
CA THR A 309 13.82 6.26 4.10
C THR A 309 12.51 7.03 4.15
N ILE A 310 12.06 7.34 5.35
CA ILE A 310 10.86 8.15 5.60
C ILE A 310 11.24 9.62 5.46
N MET A 311 10.57 10.34 4.57
CA MET A 311 10.76 11.78 4.35
C MET A 311 9.44 12.48 4.62
N TYR A 312 9.30 13.08 5.78
CA TYR A 312 8.10 13.79 6.19
C TYR A 312 8.42 15.26 6.51
N ASP A 313 7.36 16.06 6.54
CA ASP A 313 7.44 17.45 6.92
C ASP A 313 8.01 17.58 8.33
N GLY A 314 8.84 18.60 8.56
CA GLY A 314 9.43 18.85 9.88
C GLY A 314 8.45 19.39 10.93
N ASP A 315 7.14 19.38 10.66
CA ASP A 315 6.12 19.77 11.60
C ASP A 315 5.80 18.67 12.63
N SER A 316 5.02 19.00 13.65
CA SER A 316 4.70 18.05 14.73
C SER A 316 3.87 16.85 14.24
N ALA A 317 3.02 17.02 13.22
CA ALA A 317 2.18 15.96 12.68
C ALA A 317 3.02 14.97 11.87
N GLY A 318 3.92 15.47 11.00
CA GLY A 318 4.87 14.67 10.23
C GLY A 318 5.84 13.90 11.13
N ILE A 319 6.36 14.54 12.19
CA ILE A 319 7.20 13.86 13.19
C ILE A 319 6.47 12.70 13.87
N HIS A 320 5.23 12.90 14.32
CA HIS A 320 4.43 11.82 14.92
C HIS A 320 4.09 10.71 13.91
N ALA A 321 3.88 11.05 12.65
CA ALA A 321 3.68 10.07 11.59
C ALA A 321 4.95 9.26 11.32
N ALA A 322 6.13 9.91 11.29
CA ALA A 322 7.42 9.25 11.15
C ALA A 322 7.69 8.26 12.30
N LEU A 323 7.47 8.66 13.55
CA LEU A 323 7.67 7.78 14.72
C LEU A 323 6.81 6.51 14.62
N ARG A 324 5.53 6.63 14.28
CA ARG A 324 4.65 5.46 14.07
C ARG A 324 5.11 4.59 12.88
N GLY A 325 5.53 5.22 11.79
CA GLY A 325 6.04 4.55 10.61
C GLY A 325 7.28 3.71 10.89
N ILE A 326 8.23 4.27 11.66
CA ILE A 326 9.45 3.57 12.09
C ILE A 326 9.11 2.23 12.77
N ASP A 327 8.25 2.27 13.80
CA ASP A 327 7.89 1.08 14.57
C ASP A 327 7.25 0.01 13.68
N MET A 328 6.39 0.42 12.73
CA MET A 328 5.73 -0.50 11.81
C MET A 328 6.71 -1.17 10.82
N PHE A 329 7.63 -0.40 10.22
CA PHE A 329 8.64 -0.95 9.30
C PHE A 329 9.60 -1.90 10.02
N LEU A 330 10.02 -1.56 11.23
CA LEU A 330 10.93 -2.40 12.01
C LEU A 330 10.28 -3.73 12.41
N ARG A 331 8.99 -3.75 12.76
CA ARG A 331 8.22 -4.99 12.98
C ARG A 331 8.22 -5.90 11.77
N GLU A 332 8.11 -5.33 10.60
CA GLU A 332 8.20 -6.05 9.33
C GLU A 332 9.65 -6.48 8.96
N GLY A 333 10.62 -6.17 9.80
CA GLY A 333 12.03 -6.53 9.62
C GLY A 333 12.78 -5.70 8.59
N MET A 334 12.22 -4.57 8.15
CA MET A 334 12.85 -3.65 7.20
C MET A 334 13.92 -2.79 7.88
N ASN A 335 14.79 -2.21 7.08
CA ASN A 335 15.77 -1.21 7.51
C ASN A 335 15.15 0.18 7.31
N VAL A 336 15.19 1.01 8.35
CA VAL A 336 14.52 2.30 8.35
C VAL A 336 15.51 3.43 8.61
N LYS A 337 15.48 4.43 7.76
CA LYS A 337 16.10 5.73 7.98
C LYS A 337 15.06 6.83 7.92
N VAL A 338 15.40 7.99 8.42
CA VAL A 338 14.53 9.16 8.45
C VAL A 338 15.30 10.36 7.92
N VAL A 339 14.62 11.20 7.16
CA VAL A 339 15.09 12.52 6.74
C VAL A 339 14.03 13.53 7.15
N LEU A 340 14.45 14.57 7.84
CA LEU A 340 13.63 15.76 8.07
C LEU A 340 14.03 16.84 7.06
N ILE A 341 13.05 17.32 6.32
CA ILE A 341 13.26 18.42 5.39
C ILE A 341 13.44 19.71 6.21
N PRO A 342 14.49 20.51 5.94
CA PRO A 342 14.78 21.71 6.70
C PRO A 342 13.83 22.86 6.37
N ASP A 343 13.90 23.93 7.18
CA ASP A 343 13.31 25.26 6.94
C ASP A 343 11.79 25.29 6.78
N GLY A 344 11.08 24.24 7.25
CA GLY A 344 9.63 24.14 7.14
C GLY A 344 9.15 23.82 5.71
N ASP A 345 10.05 23.39 4.85
CA ASP A 345 9.72 22.86 3.54
C ASP A 345 9.12 21.43 3.66
N ASP A 346 8.36 21.06 2.63
CA ASP A 346 7.98 19.68 2.31
C ASP A 346 8.83 19.15 1.14
N PRO A 347 8.80 17.84 0.83
CA PRO A 347 9.58 17.29 -0.29
C PRO A 347 9.28 17.96 -1.64
N ASP A 348 8.03 18.42 -1.87
CA ASP A 348 7.62 19.14 -3.07
C ASP A 348 8.33 20.51 -3.14
N SER A 349 8.23 21.34 -2.11
CA SER A 349 8.82 22.67 -2.10
C SER A 349 10.34 22.64 -2.11
N TYR A 350 10.95 21.68 -1.40
CA TYR A 350 12.40 21.50 -1.38
C TYR A 350 12.93 21.09 -2.76
N SER A 351 12.30 20.11 -3.42
CA SER A 351 12.69 19.69 -4.77
C SER A 351 12.62 20.79 -5.82
N ARG A 352 11.70 21.74 -5.67
CA ARG A 352 11.55 22.87 -6.59
C ARG A 352 12.58 23.99 -6.40
N LYS A 353 13.23 24.04 -5.24
CA LYS A 353 14.23 25.06 -4.89
C LYS A 353 15.66 24.63 -5.21
N HIS A 354 15.89 23.33 -5.36
CA HIS A 354 17.23 22.74 -5.46
C HIS A 354 17.38 21.88 -6.72
N THR A 355 18.61 21.74 -7.16
CA THR A 355 18.98 20.83 -8.26
C THR A 355 19.01 19.37 -7.79
N LEU A 356 18.98 18.42 -8.72
CA LEU A 356 19.10 16.99 -8.40
C LEU A 356 20.35 16.69 -7.55
N ALA A 357 21.51 17.25 -7.93
CA ALA A 357 22.76 17.01 -7.21
C ALA A 357 22.71 17.51 -5.76
N GLU A 358 22.15 18.72 -5.53
CA GLU A 358 21.99 19.27 -4.19
C GLU A 358 21.02 18.44 -3.34
N VAL A 359 19.91 17.95 -3.91
CA VAL A 359 18.96 17.11 -3.18
C VAL A 359 19.58 15.73 -2.88
N GLU A 360 20.29 15.11 -3.82
CA GLU A 360 20.98 13.83 -3.58
C GLU A 360 22.07 13.98 -2.50
N GLU A 361 22.86 15.05 -2.52
CA GLU A 361 23.86 15.35 -1.49
C GLU A 361 23.20 15.58 -0.12
N PHE A 362 22.14 16.38 -0.08
CA PHE A 362 21.35 16.59 1.14
C PHE A 362 20.81 15.26 1.70
N LEU A 363 20.17 14.45 0.88
CA LEU A 363 19.60 13.17 1.31
C LEU A 363 20.70 12.23 1.85
N ALA A 364 21.86 12.17 1.17
CA ALA A 364 22.98 11.35 1.63
C ALA A 364 23.54 11.80 2.99
N GLY A 365 23.56 13.11 3.25
CA GLY A 365 24.07 13.69 4.50
C GLY A 365 23.05 13.76 5.64
N ALA A 366 21.75 13.88 5.32
CA ALA A 366 20.68 14.09 6.29
C ALA A 366 20.00 12.79 6.76
N GLU A 367 20.26 11.66 6.10
CA GLU A 367 19.70 10.37 6.50
C GLU A 367 20.20 9.94 7.87
N MET A 368 19.27 9.87 8.82
CA MET A 368 19.53 9.42 10.19
C MET A 368 18.97 8.03 10.42
N ASP A 369 19.67 7.23 11.23
CA ASP A 369 19.11 6.03 11.82
C ASP A 369 17.96 6.39 12.78
N PHE A 370 17.02 5.48 12.97
CA PHE A 370 15.86 5.74 13.84
C PHE A 370 16.24 6.01 15.30
N VAL A 371 17.35 5.43 15.79
CA VAL A 371 17.85 5.70 17.16
C VAL A 371 18.34 7.13 17.26
N ASP A 372 19.09 7.60 16.27
CA ASP A 372 19.57 8.98 16.22
C ASP A 372 18.40 9.96 16.06
N PHE A 373 17.44 9.64 15.21
CA PHE A 373 16.25 10.44 15.01
C PHE A 373 15.42 10.58 16.30
N LYS A 374 15.03 9.47 16.93
CA LYS A 374 14.29 9.48 18.20
C LYS A 374 15.06 10.23 19.29
N SER A 375 16.37 10.00 19.41
CA SER A 375 17.21 10.69 20.35
C SER A 375 17.23 12.21 20.13
N SER A 376 17.37 12.66 18.88
CA SER A 376 17.45 14.09 18.54
C SER A 376 16.16 14.84 18.85
N LEU A 377 15.02 14.21 18.66
CA LEU A 377 13.71 14.80 18.92
C LEU A 377 13.37 14.87 20.41
N LEU A 378 13.57 13.75 21.10
CA LEU A 378 13.09 13.60 22.46
C LEU A 378 14.05 14.19 23.49
N MET A 379 15.32 14.42 23.13
CA MET A 379 16.32 14.98 24.05
C MET A 379 16.49 16.51 23.94
N LYS A 380 15.94 17.20 22.94
CA LYS A 380 16.12 18.66 22.78
C LYS A 380 15.72 19.45 24.03
N ASP A 381 14.68 19.00 24.75
CA ASP A 381 14.16 19.70 25.95
C ASP A 381 14.41 18.96 27.26
N THR A 382 15.08 17.79 27.22
CA THR A 382 15.11 16.86 28.36
C THR A 382 16.52 16.45 28.83
N ALA A 383 17.58 16.97 28.18
CA ALA A 383 18.97 16.57 28.44
C ALA A 383 19.41 16.68 29.93
N ARG A 384 18.71 17.48 30.74
CA ARG A 384 19.00 17.68 32.17
C ARG A 384 18.03 17.00 33.14
N ASP A 385 16.95 16.38 32.62
CA ASP A 385 15.94 15.68 33.45
C ASP A 385 16.17 14.16 33.37
N PRO A 386 16.62 13.51 34.46
CA PRO A 386 16.90 12.07 34.45
C PRO A 386 15.67 11.21 34.17
N LEU A 387 14.46 11.62 34.60
CA LEU A 387 13.23 10.86 34.39
C LEU A 387 12.85 10.87 32.90
N LYS A 388 12.85 12.03 32.27
CA LYS A 388 12.57 12.16 30.86
C LYS A 388 13.63 11.47 29.98
N ARG A 389 14.92 11.52 30.40
CA ARG A 389 15.97 10.75 29.73
C ARG A 389 15.68 9.25 29.76
N ALA A 390 15.25 8.74 30.91
CA ALA A 390 14.89 7.32 31.05
C ALA A 390 13.66 6.95 30.19
N GLU A 391 12.66 7.84 30.07
CA GLU A 391 11.51 7.66 29.18
C GLU A 391 11.94 7.54 27.72
N VAL A 392 12.81 8.41 27.21
CA VAL A 392 13.35 8.36 25.85
C VAL A 392 14.09 7.07 25.58
N ILE A 393 14.95 6.64 26.50
CA ILE A 393 15.71 5.40 26.36
C ILE A 393 14.77 4.18 26.35
N ASN A 394 13.77 4.17 27.22
CA ASN A 394 12.75 3.13 27.22
C ASN A 394 11.96 3.08 25.91
N ASP A 395 11.57 4.23 25.35
CA ASP A 395 10.85 4.29 24.06
C ASP A 395 11.71 3.71 22.91
N ILE A 396 13.01 4.07 22.86
CA ILE A 396 13.92 3.53 21.85
C ILE A 396 14.14 2.02 22.06
N ALA A 397 14.30 1.56 23.32
CA ALA A 397 14.46 0.14 23.63
C ALA A 397 13.20 -0.66 23.24
N ASP A 398 12.00 -0.09 23.45
CA ASP A 398 10.73 -0.69 23.05
C ASP A 398 10.62 -0.81 21.53
N THR A 399 11.13 0.18 20.78
CA THR A 399 11.24 0.14 19.31
C THR A 399 12.25 -0.94 18.86
N ILE A 400 13.40 -1.05 19.51
CA ILE A 400 14.39 -2.12 19.22
C ILE A 400 13.78 -3.50 19.46
N ALA A 401 12.92 -3.66 20.50
CA ALA A 401 12.23 -4.91 20.78
C ALA A 401 11.31 -5.36 19.62
N ASP A 402 10.86 -4.44 18.74
CA ASP A 402 10.05 -4.73 17.56
C ASP A 402 10.83 -5.42 16.44
N ILE A 403 12.16 -5.29 16.38
CA ILE A 403 12.99 -5.87 15.34
C ILE A 403 12.94 -7.40 15.42
N PRO A 404 12.48 -8.13 14.37
CA PRO A 404 12.38 -9.60 14.42
C PRO A 404 13.73 -10.30 14.48
N ASP A 405 14.74 -9.76 13.77
CA ASP A 405 16.09 -10.34 13.66
C ASP A 405 16.88 -10.15 14.96
N ALA A 406 17.37 -11.25 15.54
CA ALA A 406 18.09 -11.23 16.82
C ALA A 406 19.46 -10.56 16.72
N VAL A 407 20.14 -10.70 15.58
CA VAL A 407 21.47 -10.11 15.37
C VAL A 407 21.34 -8.60 15.23
N LYS A 408 20.39 -8.13 14.40
CA LYS A 408 20.08 -6.71 14.26
C LYS A 408 19.75 -6.10 15.62
N ARG A 409 18.89 -6.74 16.41
CA ARG A 409 18.57 -6.25 17.77
C ARG A 409 19.79 -6.10 18.62
N SER A 410 20.68 -7.13 18.67
CA SER A 410 21.91 -7.09 19.46
C SER A 410 22.79 -5.90 19.08
N VAL A 411 22.97 -5.63 17.78
CA VAL A 411 23.73 -4.48 17.30
C VAL A 411 23.12 -3.15 17.74
N TYR A 412 21.78 -3.03 17.66
CA TYR A 412 21.09 -1.82 18.12
C TYR A 412 21.11 -1.66 19.66
N VAL A 413 21.12 -2.75 20.41
CA VAL A 413 21.31 -2.70 21.88
C VAL A 413 22.71 -2.19 22.24
N ASP A 414 23.75 -2.67 21.54
CA ASP A 414 25.12 -2.16 21.72
C ASP A 414 25.19 -0.69 21.38
N PHE A 415 24.61 -0.29 20.22
CA PHE A 415 24.59 1.12 19.83
C PHE A 415 23.86 2.02 20.84
N LEU A 416 22.72 1.57 21.40
CA LEU A 416 21.97 2.29 22.41
C LEU A 416 22.73 2.37 23.74
N SER A 417 23.39 1.26 24.15
CA SER A 417 24.23 1.16 25.34
C SER A 417 25.37 2.20 25.30
N ASP A 418 26.11 2.24 24.19
CA ASP A 418 27.24 3.16 24.01
C ASP A 418 26.77 4.63 23.93
N LYS A 419 25.68 4.90 23.21
CA LYS A 419 25.16 6.25 23.02
C LYS A 419 24.68 6.91 24.30
N PHE A 420 24.07 6.15 25.19
CA PHE A 420 23.49 6.66 26.44
C PHE A 420 24.24 6.29 27.69
N GLU A 421 25.37 5.59 27.56
CA GLU A 421 26.21 5.12 28.68
C GLU A 421 25.39 4.28 29.68
N ILE A 422 24.56 3.37 29.18
CA ILE A 422 23.74 2.47 29.98
C ILE A 422 24.26 1.05 29.81
N ARG A 423 24.31 0.30 30.94
CA ARG A 423 24.73 -1.11 30.89
C ARG A 423 23.84 -1.91 29.98
N ARG A 424 24.44 -2.72 29.11
CA ARG A 424 23.77 -3.57 28.13
C ARG A 424 22.74 -4.52 28.76
N ASP A 425 23.11 -5.12 29.92
CA ASP A 425 22.25 -6.08 30.62
C ASP A 425 20.88 -5.50 31.03
N VAL A 426 20.82 -4.19 31.38
CA VAL A 426 19.58 -3.49 31.71
C VAL A 426 18.69 -3.34 30.47
N LEU A 427 19.29 -3.04 29.30
CA LEU A 427 18.57 -2.92 28.03
C LEU A 427 18.07 -4.30 27.54
N ASP A 428 18.91 -5.34 27.64
CA ASP A 428 18.53 -6.71 27.26
C ASP A 428 17.36 -7.23 28.10
N GLU A 429 17.34 -6.95 29.41
CA GLU A 429 16.24 -7.29 30.32
C GLU A 429 14.95 -6.58 29.88
N ARG A 430 15.00 -5.27 29.66
CA ARG A 430 13.86 -4.46 29.18
C ARG A 430 13.28 -5.01 27.88
N ILE A 431 14.13 -5.24 26.89
CA ILE A 431 13.74 -5.73 25.56
C ILE A 431 13.12 -7.13 25.67
N SER A 432 13.69 -8.01 26.51
CA SER A 432 13.15 -9.35 26.74
C SER A 432 11.74 -9.30 27.34
N VAL A 433 11.51 -8.43 28.33
CA VAL A 433 10.18 -8.23 28.93
C VAL A 433 9.18 -7.73 27.90
N MET A 434 9.55 -6.73 27.10
CA MET A 434 8.66 -6.17 26.07
C MET A 434 8.30 -7.20 25.00
N ARG A 435 9.28 -7.96 24.52
CA ARG A 435 9.04 -9.04 23.54
C ARG A 435 8.10 -10.12 24.09
N SER A 436 8.32 -10.52 25.34
CA SER A 436 7.46 -11.52 25.99
C SER A 436 6.01 -11.04 26.10
N ARG A 437 5.78 -9.77 26.46
CA ARG A 437 4.45 -9.16 26.50
C ARG A 437 3.78 -9.16 25.14
N ARG A 438 4.51 -8.75 24.08
CA ARG A 438 3.97 -8.71 22.71
C ARG A 438 3.59 -10.10 22.20
N LEU A 439 4.43 -11.10 22.39
CA LEU A 439 4.10 -12.48 22.01
C LEU A 439 2.82 -12.99 22.69
N ILE A 440 2.60 -12.62 23.95
CA ILE A 440 1.35 -12.95 24.65
C ILE A 440 0.15 -12.21 24.05
N GLU A 441 0.30 -10.92 23.69
CA GLU A 441 -0.75 -10.12 23.10
C GLU A 441 -1.10 -10.61 21.69
N GLU A 442 -0.11 -10.90 20.85
CA GLU A 442 -0.29 -11.48 19.51
C GLU A 442 -1.01 -12.82 19.56
N LYS A 443 -0.61 -13.69 20.51
CA LYS A 443 -1.30 -14.96 20.71
C LYS A 443 -2.76 -14.78 21.11
N LYS A 444 -3.03 -13.85 22.04
CA LYS A 444 -4.41 -13.52 22.44
C LYS A 444 -5.23 -12.94 21.28
N ALA A 445 -4.61 -12.10 20.45
CA ALA A 445 -5.27 -11.50 19.27
C ALA A 445 -5.60 -12.58 18.23
N ALA A 446 -4.64 -13.48 17.95
CA ALA A 446 -4.85 -14.61 17.03
C ALA A 446 -5.95 -15.58 17.53
N ASP A 447 -5.98 -15.86 18.82
CA ASP A 447 -7.01 -16.72 19.42
C ASP A 447 -8.41 -16.07 19.31
N ARG A 448 -8.52 -14.76 19.58
CA ARG A 448 -9.78 -14.00 19.40
C ARG A 448 -10.26 -13.99 17.94
N GLU A 449 -9.33 -13.86 17.00
CA GLU A 449 -9.68 -13.88 15.57
C GLU A 449 -10.14 -15.26 15.11
N ARG A 450 -9.48 -16.34 15.57
CA ARG A 450 -9.92 -17.72 15.33
C ARG A 450 -11.32 -17.97 15.88
N GLU A 451 -11.60 -17.47 17.08
CA GLU A 451 -12.93 -17.59 17.69
C GLU A 451 -13.99 -16.81 16.92
N ARG A 452 -13.70 -15.59 16.47
CA ARG A 452 -14.57 -14.80 15.61
C ARG A 452 -14.87 -15.51 14.28
N ARG A 453 -13.86 -16.06 13.60
CA ARG A 453 -14.04 -16.82 12.35
C ARG A 453 -14.93 -18.05 12.58
N ARG A 454 -14.66 -18.80 13.66
CA ARG A 454 -15.47 -19.97 14.00
C ARG A 454 -16.93 -19.62 14.28
N ASN A 455 -17.17 -18.51 14.97
CA ASN A 455 -18.54 -18.04 15.25
C ASN A 455 -19.25 -17.53 13.98
N GLN A 456 -18.53 -16.90 13.05
CA GLN A 456 -19.08 -16.49 11.75
C GLN A 456 -19.40 -17.69 10.84
N GLU A 457 -18.56 -18.73 10.84
CA GLU A 457 -18.80 -19.96 10.11
C GLU A 457 -19.99 -20.73 10.70
N ALA A 458 -20.13 -20.78 12.03
CA ALA A 458 -21.27 -21.39 12.69
C ALA A 458 -22.58 -20.66 12.36
N ALA A 459 -22.57 -19.32 12.37
CA ALA A 459 -23.74 -18.51 12.00
C ALA A 459 -24.15 -18.69 10.53
N ARG A 460 -23.18 -18.86 9.62
CA ARG A 460 -23.47 -19.17 8.20
C ARG A 460 -24.05 -20.57 7.98
N ASN A 461 -23.63 -21.54 8.77
CA ASN A 461 -24.16 -22.93 8.68
C ASN A 461 -25.55 -23.05 9.32
N ASP A 462 -25.92 -22.18 10.25
CA ASP A 462 -27.25 -22.14 10.87
C ASP A 462 -28.32 -21.55 9.91
N ASP A 463 -27.91 -20.57 9.09
CA ASP A 463 -28.77 -19.91 8.09
C ASP A 463 -29.07 -20.81 6.87
N THR A 464 -28.33 -21.91 6.69
CA THR A 464 -28.55 -22.90 5.60
C THR A 464 -29.41 -24.09 6.02
N SER A 465 -29.84 -24.19 7.28
CA SER A 465 -30.63 -25.35 7.79
C SER A 465 -32.12 -25.10 7.88
N ASP A 466 -32.64 -23.92 7.49
CA ASP A 466 -34.07 -23.58 7.63
C ASP A 466 -34.92 -23.75 6.37
N ASP A 467 -34.40 -24.45 5.35
CA ASP A 467 -35.15 -24.77 4.11
C ASP A 467 -35.57 -26.25 4.04
N ALA A 468 -36.13 -26.80 5.13
CA ALA A 468 -36.75 -28.14 5.08
C ALA A 468 -38.03 -28.21 5.91
N VAL A 469 -39.17 -28.16 5.16
CA VAL A 469 -40.45 -28.78 5.48
C VAL A 469 -41.32 -28.10 6.53
N ALA A 470 -42.27 -27.32 6.07
CA ALA A 470 -43.50 -26.99 6.80
C ALA A 470 -44.46 -28.22 6.80
N PRO A 471 -44.97 -28.69 7.95
CA PRO A 471 -46.12 -29.55 7.99
C PRO A 471 -47.43 -28.74 7.98
N VAL A 472 -48.27 -29.06 7.04
CA VAL A 472 -49.69 -28.65 6.97
C VAL A 472 -50.40 -29.13 8.22
N VAL A 473 -50.98 -28.21 9.02
CA VAL A 473 -51.97 -28.52 10.03
C VAL A 473 -53.26 -27.76 9.73
N GLN A 474 -54.31 -28.54 9.60
CA GLN A 474 -55.68 -28.14 9.40
C GLN A 474 -56.24 -27.35 10.60
N THR A 475 -57.09 -26.38 10.27
CA THR A 475 -57.92 -25.60 11.15
C THR A 475 -59.04 -26.39 11.83
N ASP A 476 -59.34 -26.12 13.07
CA ASP A 476 -60.70 -25.77 13.53
C ASP A 476 -60.73 -25.29 15.01
N PRO A 477 -61.85 -24.64 15.47
CA PRO A 477 -61.77 -23.42 16.23
C PRO A 477 -62.25 -23.49 17.67
N ALA A 478 -62.12 -22.35 18.35
CA ALA A 478 -62.84 -21.88 19.55
C ALA A 478 -62.27 -22.15 20.94
N GLY A 479 -62.07 -21.04 21.69
CA GLY A 479 -61.97 -21.07 23.15
C GLY A 479 -61.28 -19.82 23.75
N SER A 480 -62.11 -18.88 24.19
CA SER A 480 -61.79 -17.67 24.95
C SER A 480 -61.00 -17.91 26.22
N ALA A 481 -60.09 -16.98 26.60
CA ALA A 481 -60.09 -16.19 27.83
C ALA A 481 -58.68 -15.60 28.17
N THR A 482 -58.64 -14.29 28.24
CA THR A 482 -58.03 -13.38 29.25
C THR A 482 -56.75 -13.77 29.96
N GLY A 483 -55.72 -12.89 29.81
CA GLY A 483 -54.56 -12.82 30.69
C GLY A 483 -53.53 -11.80 30.16
N ALA A 484 -53.38 -10.68 30.86
CA ALA A 484 -52.55 -9.51 30.51
C ALA A 484 -51.02 -9.78 30.65
N PRO A 485 -50.17 -8.93 30.06
CA PRO A 485 -48.80 -9.27 29.66
C PRO A 485 -47.73 -9.00 30.71
N GLY A 486 -46.78 -9.89 30.80
CA GLY A 486 -45.49 -9.69 31.48
C GLY A 486 -44.49 -8.96 30.57
N ARG A 487 -43.95 -7.88 31.05
CA ARG A 487 -42.90 -7.07 30.39
C ARG A 487 -41.62 -7.88 30.23
N SER A 488 -41.10 -7.92 29.04
CA SER A 488 -39.82 -8.52 28.70
C SER A 488 -38.63 -7.61 29.06
N GLY A 489 -37.55 -8.20 29.56
CA GLY A 489 -36.39 -7.56 30.18
C GLY A 489 -35.42 -6.83 29.24
N LEU A 490 -35.92 -6.09 28.24
CA LEU A 490 -35.10 -5.27 27.33
C LEU A 490 -35.09 -3.78 27.68
N ASP A 491 -36.01 -3.30 28.57
CA ASP A 491 -36.09 -1.89 28.94
C ASP A 491 -35.15 -1.48 30.09
N ALA A 492 -34.46 -2.44 30.74
CA ALA A 492 -33.53 -2.17 31.83
C ALA A 492 -32.08 -1.87 31.40
N LEU A 493 -31.75 -1.98 30.10
CA LEU A 493 -30.40 -1.76 29.59
C LEU A 493 -30.17 -0.40 28.90
N VAL A 494 -31.24 0.40 28.72
CA VAL A 494 -31.16 1.71 28.04
C VAL A 494 -31.00 2.86 29.03
N GLU A 495 -31.34 2.70 30.30
CA GLU A 495 -31.26 3.78 31.32
C GLU A 495 -29.88 3.96 31.97
N ASN A 496 -28.91 3.08 31.76
CA ASN A 496 -27.57 3.17 32.39
C ASN A 496 -26.44 3.76 31.53
N LEU A 497 -26.73 4.31 30.33
CA LEU A 497 -25.74 4.93 29.46
C LEU A 497 -25.80 6.45 29.34
N SER A 498 -26.62 7.14 30.15
CA SER A 498 -26.78 8.60 30.08
C SER A 498 -26.12 9.41 31.23
N LEU A 499 -25.23 8.81 32.00
CA LEU A 499 -24.57 9.51 33.14
C LEU A 499 -23.02 9.36 33.08
N ILE A 500 -22.41 9.79 31.97
CA ILE A 500 -21.00 10.20 31.98
C ILE A 500 -20.91 11.59 31.33
N HIS A 501 -21.22 12.61 32.12
CA HIS A 501 -20.80 13.98 31.84
C HIS A 501 -19.31 14.11 32.13
N ILE A 502 -18.51 14.28 31.06
CA ILE A 502 -17.13 14.78 31.16
C ILE A 502 -17.24 16.31 31.09
N SER A 503 -17.01 16.97 32.22
CA SER A 503 -16.90 18.43 32.34
C SER A 503 -15.61 18.91 31.64
N GLU A 504 -15.76 19.83 30.70
CA GLU A 504 -14.67 20.64 30.15
C GLU A 504 -14.03 21.54 31.25
N PRO A 505 -12.69 21.68 31.26
CA PRO A 505 -12.07 22.72 32.07
C PRO A 505 -12.10 24.06 31.34
N THR A 506 -12.77 25.03 31.97
CA THR A 506 -12.75 26.45 31.65
C THR A 506 -11.35 27.04 31.72
N ARG A 507 -10.93 27.76 30.68
CA ARG A 507 -9.74 28.65 30.69
C ARG A 507 -10.02 29.88 31.53
N PRO A 508 -9.05 30.39 32.31
CA PRO A 508 -8.99 31.79 32.69
C PRO A 508 -7.94 32.53 31.82
N TYR A 509 -8.21 33.78 31.65
CA TYR A 509 -7.60 34.92 30.99
C TYR A 509 -6.06 34.93 30.85
#